data_51f0194f8807746470c1bdfc9950ada3
#
_entry.id   51f0194f8807746470c1bdfc9950ada3
#
_cell.length_a   1.000
_cell.length_b   1.000
_cell.length_c   1.000
_cell.angle_alpha   90.00
_cell.angle_beta   90.00
_cell.angle_gamma   90.00
#
_symmetry.space_group_name_H-M   'P 1'
#
loop_
_entity.id
_entity.type
_entity.pdbx_description
1 polymer ?
#
loop_
_entity_poly.entity_id
_entity_poly.type
_entity_poly.pdbx_seq_one_letter_code
_entity_poly.pdbx_strand_id
1 'polypeptide(L)'
;VVTGNFPADYMCEAIDQTRGWFYSLHALATLLTDTGGSLAHIAQDSPAFKNAIVLGHIVDEKGEKMSKSRGNTVNPWTVLDSQGADALRWYLYSTSPPENTKRFSQGLVEDTLRDFLMTLTKY
;
A
#
# COMPACT_ATOMS: atom_id res chain seq x y z
N VAL A 1 4.57 2.10 26.98
CA VAL A 1 3.61 3.19 27.23
C VAL A 1 2.69 3.26 26.01
N VAL A 2 1.50 2.67 26.11
CA VAL A 2 0.44 2.81 25.11
C VAL A 2 -0.25 4.13 25.42
N THR A 3 0.23 5.19 24.83
CA THR A 3 -0.33 6.54 25.03
C THR A 3 -1.20 6.86 23.83
N GLY A 4 -2.47 7.17 24.06
CA GLY A 4 -3.35 7.98 23.20
C GLY A 4 -3.53 7.63 21.70
N ASN A 5 -2.67 6.82 21.12
CA ASN A 5 -2.64 6.51 19.68
C ASN A 5 -3.17 5.10 19.34
N PHE A 6 -3.87 4.47 20.27
CA PHE A 6 -4.54 3.19 20.06
C PHE A 6 -6.06 3.35 20.22
N PRO A 7 -6.86 2.79 19.33
CA PRO A 7 -6.50 2.14 18.06
C PRO A 7 -5.91 3.13 17.04
N ALA A 8 -5.18 2.62 16.04
CA ALA A 8 -4.67 3.46 14.96
C ALA A 8 -5.82 4.14 14.21
N ASP A 9 -5.66 5.41 13.83
CA ASP A 9 -6.72 6.11 13.11
C ASP A 9 -6.95 5.53 11.73
N TYR A 10 -5.86 5.09 11.07
CA TYR A 10 -5.98 4.46 9.76
C TYR A 10 -4.78 3.56 9.46
N MET A 11 -5.00 2.55 8.60
CA MET A 11 -3.98 1.68 8.02
C MET A 11 -4.17 1.58 6.52
N CYS A 12 -3.05 1.44 5.80
CA CYS A 12 -3.03 1.28 4.35
C CYS A 12 -2.04 0.18 3.97
N GLU A 13 -2.54 -0.93 3.44
CA GLU A 13 -1.75 -2.09 3.00
C GLU A 13 -2.40 -2.75 1.78
N ALA A 14 -1.65 -3.59 1.07
CA ALA A 14 -2.19 -4.36 -0.03
C ALA A 14 -3.11 -5.49 0.47
N ILE A 15 -4.00 -5.96 -0.40
CA ILE A 15 -5.03 -6.95 -0.08
C ILE A 15 -4.48 -8.29 0.45
N ASP A 16 -3.26 -8.67 0.08
CA ASP A 16 -2.61 -9.87 0.59
C ASP A 16 -2.32 -9.79 2.10
N GLN A 17 -2.24 -8.58 2.67
CA GLN A 17 -2.04 -8.35 4.11
C GLN A 17 -3.27 -8.67 4.97
N THR A 18 -4.40 -9.01 4.37
CA THR A 18 -5.53 -9.65 5.09
C THR A 18 -5.15 -10.98 5.73
N ARG A 19 -4.12 -11.66 5.20
CA ARG A 19 -3.51 -12.86 5.78
C ARG A 19 -2.10 -12.61 6.36
N GLY A 20 -1.77 -11.37 6.66
CA GLY A 20 -0.48 -10.94 7.16
C GLY A 20 -0.65 -9.86 8.23
N TRP A 21 -0.23 -8.64 7.94
CA TRP A 21 -0.15 -7.55 8.90
C TRP A 21 -1.52 -7.15 9.49
N PHE A 22 -2.59 -7.04 8.66
CA PHE A 22 -3.93 -6.76 9.17
C PHE A 22 -4.39 -7.82 10.17
N TYR A 23 -4.23 -9.10 9.82
CA TYR A 23 -4.60 -10.20 10.70
C TYR A 23 -3.79 -10.19 12.00
N SER A 24 -2.47 -10.05 11.92
CA SER A 24 -1.59 -10.08 13.10
C SER A 24 -1.90 -8.94 14.07
N LEU A 25 -2.10 -7.72 13.56
CA LEU A 25 -2.47 -6.59 14.40
C LEU A 25 -3.83 -6.76 15.05
N HIS A 26 -4.82 -7.25 14.29
CA HIS A 26 -6.16 -7.47 14.82
C HIS A 26 -6.17 -8.56 15.89
N ALA A 27 -5.48 -9.67 15.65
CA ALA A 27 -5.35 -10.74 16.64
C ALA A 27 -4.68 -10.25 17.93
N LEU A 28 -3.57 -9.50 17.81
CA LEU A 28 -2.89 -8.92 18.96
C LEU A 28 -3.78 -7.93 19.72
N ALA A 29 -4.47 -7.04 18.99
CA ALA A 29 -5.40 -6.10 19.62
C ALA A 29 -6.49 -6.84 20.42
N THR A 30 -7.13 -7.82 19.80
CA THR A 30 -8.15 -8.63 20.46
C THR A 30 -7.63 -9.31 21.73
N LEU A 31 -6.48 -10.00 21.64
CA LEU A 31 -5.90 -10.71 22.79
C LEU A 31 -5.47 -9.78 23.94
N LEU A 32 -4.99 -8.58 23.62
CA LEU A 32 -4.49 -7.65 24.62
C LEU A 32 -5.59 -6.78 25.24
N THR A 33 -6.68 -6.54 24.53
CA THR A 33 -7.77 -5.66 24.98
C THR A 33 -9.01 -6.42 25.45
N ASP A 34 -9.06 -7.75 25.23
CA ASP A 34 -10.12 -8.61 25.76
C ASP A 34 -10.17 -8.57 27.31
N THR A 35 -11.30 -8.92 27.85
CA THR A 35 -11.53 -9.01 29.30
C THR A 35 -10.47 -9.91 29.96
N GLY A 36 -9.59 -9.31 30.73
CA GLY A 36 -8.43 -9.99 31.33
C GLY A 36 -7.13 -9.84 30.54
N GLY A 37 -7.15 -9.25 29.36
CA GLY A 37 -5.95 -8.88 28.64
C GLY A 37 -5.15 -7.76 29.34
N SER A 38 -3.85 -7.71 29.10
CA SER A 38 -2.95 -6.76 29.76
C SER A 38 -3.27 -5.29 29.50
N LEU A 39 -3.98 -4.98 28.44
CA LEU A 39 -4.36 -3.63 28.01
C LEU A 39 -5.87 -3.36 28.13
N ALA A 40 -6.66 -4.28 28.70
CA ALA A 40 -8.11 -4.12 28.86
C ALA A 40 -8.49 -2.84 29.64
N HIS A 41 -7.62 -2.37 30.54
CA HIS A 41 -7.81 -1.12 31.30
C HIS A 41 -7.63 0.16 30.45
N ILE A 42 -7.03 0.07 29.27
CA ILE A 42 -6.79 1.20 28.35
C ILE A 42 -7.89 1.28 27.31
N ALA A 43 -8.24 0.13 26.71
CA ALA A 43 -9.24 0.04 25.66
C ALA A 43 -9.81 -1.37 25.59
N GLN A 44 -10.94 -1.59 26.27
CA GLN A 44 -11.62 -2.88 26.25
C GLN A 44 -12.25 -3.10 24.88
N ASP A 45 -12.10 -4.33 24.35
CA ASP A 45 -12.67 -4.79 23.06
C ASP A 45 -12.38 -3.85 21.88
N SER A 46 -11.22 -3.22 21.88
CA SER A 46 -10.86 -2.24 20.85
C SER A 46 -10.25 -2.89 19.61
N PRO A 47 -10.68 -2.50 18.39
CA PRO A 47 -10.03 -2.94 17.17
C PRO A 47 -8.60 -2.37 17.08
N ALA A 48 -7.75 -3.00 16.25
CA ALA A 48 -6.38 -2.50 16.04
C ALA A 48 -6.35 -1.13 15.33
N PHE A 49 -7.33 -0.87 14.49
CA PHE A 49 -7.44 0.34 13.67
C PHE A 49 -8.91 0.69 13.39
N LYS A 50 -9.19 1.98 13.21
CA LYS A 50 -10.54 2.51 12.96
C LYS A 50 -10.92 2.44 11.49
N ASN A 51 -9.93 2.67 10.60
CA ASN A 51 -10.12 2.73 9.16
C ASN A 51 -9.02 1.92 8.46
N ALA A 52 -9.37 1.26 7.35
CA ALA A 52 -8.43 0.55 6.51
C ALA A 52 -8.61 0.94 5.04
N ILE A 53 -7.51 1.30 4.38
CA ILE A 53 -7.44 1.42 2.93
C ILE A 53 -6.74 0.16 2.44
N VAL A 54 -7.43 -0.64 1.63
CA VAL A 54 -6.91 -1.88 1.09
C VAL A 54 -6.53 -1.67 -0.37
N LEU A 55 -5.22 -1.77 -0.67
CA LEU A 55 -4.70 -1.56 -2.01
C LEU A 55 -4.83 -2.82 -2.86
N GLY A 56 -5.16 -2.65 -4.13
CA GLY A 56 -5.13 -3.72 -5.12
C GLY A 56 -3.71 -4.20 -5.43
N HIS A 57 -3.60 -5.35 -6.09
CA HIS A 57 -2.31 -5.89 -6.53
C HIS A 57 -1.67 -5.04 -7.62
N ILE A 58 -0.34 -5.04 -7.64
CA ILE A 58 0.44 -4.58 -8.78
C ILE A 58 0.80 -5.80 -9.63
N VAL A 59 0.46 -5.74 -10.92
CA VAL A 59 0.68 -6.80 -11.90
C VAL A 59 1.56 -6.27 -13.04
N ASP A 60 2.08 -7.17 -13.87
CA ASP A 60 2.87 -6.76 -15.03
C ASP A 60 2.00 -6.08 -16.11
N GLU A 61 2.62 -5.66 -17.20
CA GLU A 61 1.95 -4.97 -18.31
C GLU A 61 0.84 -5.80 -18.95
N LYS A 62 0.95 -7.12 -18.90
CA LYS A 62 -0.05 -8.07 -19.42
C LYS A 62 -1.19 -8.35 -18.45
N GLY A 63 -1.07 -7.88 -17.20
CA GLY A 63 -2.02 -8.15 -16.12
C GLY A 63 -1.73 -9.44 -15.36
N GLU A 64 -0.52 -9.99 -15.51
CA GLU A 64 -0.08 -11.20 -14.84
C GLU A 64 0.59 -10.84 -13.49
N LYS A 65 0.40 -11.70 -12.48
CA LYS A 65 1.07 -11.53 -11.20
C LYS A 65 2.59 -11.59 -11.38
N MET A 66 3.26 -10.54 -10.91
CA MET A 66 4.73 -10.51 -10.90
C MET A 66 5.31 -11.55 -9.96
N SER A 67 6.30 -12.29 -10.43
CA SER A 67 7.07 -13.20 -9.59
C SER A 67 8.51 -13.34 -10.11
N LYS A 68 9.45 -13.55 -9.18
CA LYS A 68 10.86 -13.76 -9.53
C LYS A 68 11.05 -14.98 -10.42
N SER A 69 10.27 -16.05 -10.19
CA SER A 69 10.33 -17.30 -10.98
C SER A 69 9.88 -17.13 -12.43
N ARG A 70 9.00 -16.17 -12.70
CA ARG A 70 8.52 -15.85 -14.07
C ARG A 70 9.40 -14.80 -14.77
N GLY A 71 10.31 -14.16 -14.05
CA GLY A 71 11.17 -13.11 -14.61
C GLY A 71 10.44 -11.84 -15.05
N ASN A 72 9.17 -11.65 -14.63
CA ASN A 72 8.33 -10.51 -15.00
C ASN A 72 8.28 -9.41 -13.91
N THR A 73 9.23 -9.45 -12.97
CA THR A 73 9.35 -8.41 -11.93
C THR A 73 10.05 -7.17 -12.48
N VAL A 74 9.49 -6.00 -12.20
CA VAL A 74 10.16 -4.72 -12.48
C VAL A 74 10.93 -4.29 -11.24
N ASN A 75 12.22 -3.97 -11.41
CA ASN A 75 13.01 -3.41 -10.33
C ASN A 75 12.62 -1.92 -10.12
N PRO A 76 12.10 -1.54 -8.95
CA PRO A 76 11.69 -0.16 -8.72
C PRO A 76 12.83 0.86 -8.88
N TRP A 77 14.05 0.47 -8.55
CA TRP A 77 15.23 1.35 -8.68
C TRP A 77 15.51 1.74 -10.13
N THR A 78 15.30 0.83 -11.08
CA THR A 78 15.46 1.16 -12.52
C THR A 78 14.50 2.29 -12.92
N VAL A 79 13.28 2.27 -12.42
CA VAL A 79 12.29 3.33 -12.69
C VAL A 79 12.65 4.62 -11.96
N LEU A 80 13.06 4.53 -10.70
CA LEU A 80 13.45 5.69 -9.90
C LEU A 80 14.67 6.42 -10.49
N ASP A 81 15.67 5.66 -10.96
CA ASP A 81 16.89 6.22 -11.54
C ASP A 81 16.66 6.86 -12.91
N SER A 82 15.69 6.37 -13.69
CA SER A 82 15.44 6.84 -15.06
C SER A 82 14.33 7.90 -15.15
N GLN A 83 13.23 7.75 -14.41
CA GLN A 83 12.07 8.65 -14.50
C GLN A 83 11.84 9.48 -13.24
N GLY A 84 12.48 9.12 -12.14
CA GLY A 84 12.37 9.82 -10.87
C GLY A 84 11.18 9.37 -10.02
N ALA A 85 11.24 9.73 -8.74
CA ALA A 85 10.23 9.33 -7.75
C ALA A 85 8.86 9.98 -7.99
N ASP A 86 8.82 11.21 -8.48
CA ASP A 86 7.57 11.93 -8.69
C ASP A 86 6.76 11.33 -9.84
N ALA A 87 7.42 10.89 -10.93
CA ALA A 87 6.77 10.19 -12.02
C ALA A 87 6.15 8.86 -11.56
N LEU A 88 6.91 8.09 -10.79
CA LEU A 88 6.42 6.83 -10.21
C LEU A 88 5.22 7.06 -9.27
N ARG A 89 5.32 8.02 -8.37
CA ARG A 89 4.23 8.36 -7.43
C ARG A 89 3.00 8.84 -8.17
N TRP A 90 3.17 9.75 -9.11
CA TRP A 90 2.05 10.25 -9.90
C TRP A 90 1.36 9.13 -10.67
N TYR A 91 2.11 8.25 -11.32
CA TYR A 91 1.56 7.07 -11.98
C TYR A 91 0.70 6.23 -11.02
N LEU A 92 1.25 5.86 -9.87
CA LEU A 92 0.55 5.00 -8.91
C LEU A 92 -0.73 5.62 -8.33
N TYR A 93 -0.77 6.95 -8.19
CA TYR A 93 -1.95 7.65 -7.66
C TYR A 93 -2.99 8.00 -8.72
N SER A 94 -2.59 8.25 -9.96
CA SER A 94 -3.49 8.77 -11.02
C SER A 94 -4.12 7.69 -11.90
N THR A 95 -3.50 6.50 -11.99
CA THR A 95 -3.88 5.49 -12.99
C THR A 95 -5.24 4.85 -12.71
N SER A 96 -5.57 4.57 -11.46
CA SER A 96 -6.83 3.94 -11.06
C SER A 96 -7.09 4.10 -9.57
N PRO A 97 -8.33 3.91 -9.09
CA PRO A 97 -8.65 3.86 -7.67
C PRO A 97 -7.72 2.89 -6.90
N PRO A 98 -7.45 3.17 -5.61
CA PRO A 98 -6.46 2.41 -4.84
C PRO A 98 -6.76 0.92 -4.72
N GLU A 99 -8.02 0.54 -4.63
CA GLU A 99 -8.48 -0.85 -4.51
C GLU A 99 -8.33 -1.68 -5.79
N ASN A 100 -8.17 -1.03 -6.92
CA ASN A 100 -8.06 -1.72 -8.20
C ASN A 100 -6.65 -2.28 -8.44
N THR A 101 -6.60 -3.41 -9.12
CA THR A 101 -5.33 -3.96 -9.62
C THR A 101 -4.71 -3.00 -10.62
N LYS A 102 -3.41 -2.68 -10.41
CA LYS A 102 -2.65 -1.77 -11.27
C LYS A 102 -1.65 -2.55 -12.13
N ARG A 103 -1.66 -2.29 -13.42
CA ARG A 103 -0.56 -2.74 -14.29
C ARG A 103 0.66 -1.87 -14.06
N PHE A 104 1.83 -2.42 -14.20
CA PHE A 104 3.08 -1.70 -13.96
C PHE A 104 4.15 -2.11 -14.97
N SER A 105 4.68 -1.12 -15.66
CA SER A 105 5.88 -1.23 -16.48
C SER A 105 6.61 0.12 -16.50
N GLN A 106 7.89 0.10 -16.86
CA GLN A 106 8.68 1.31 -17.00
C GLN A 106 8.07 2.24 -18.08
N GLY A 107 7.57 1.69 -19.18
CA GLY A 107 6.93 2.46 -20.26
C GLY A 107 5.69 3.22 -19.79
N LEU A 108 4.83 2.61 -18.98
CA LEU A 108 3.63 3.26 -18.44
C LEU A 108 3.97 4.45 -17.52
N VAL A 109 5.05 4.36 -16.77
CA VAL A 109 5.53 5.48 -15.93
C VAL A 109 6.12 6.58 -16.81
N GLU A 110 6.87 6.24 -17.85
CA GLU A 110 7.44 7.18 -18.81
C GLU A 110 6.35 7.96 -19.57
N ASP A 111 5.29 7.28 -20.00
CA ASP A 111 4.13 7.93 -20.63
C ASP A 111 3.51 8.97 -19.70
N THR A 112 3.30 8.60 -18.45
CA THR A 112 2.75 9.50 -17.43
C THR A 112 3.66 10.71 -17.15
N LEU A 113 4.98 10.49 -17.10
CA LEU A 113 5.97 11.56 -16.97
C LEU A 113 5.86 12.56 -18.12
N ARG A 114 5.83 12.05 -19.36
CA ARG A 114 5.76 12.86 -20.57
C ARG A 114 4.45 13.63 -20.67
N ASP A 115 3.33 12.99 -20.43
CA ASP A 115 2.00 13.56 -20.67
C ASP A 115 1.63 14.62 -19.65
N PHE A 116 2.08 14.49 -18.41
CA PHE A 116 1.70 15.40 -17.33
C PHE A 116 2.87 16.20 -16.77
N LEU A 117 3.86 15.55 -16.14
CA LEU A 117 4.90 16.27 -15.38
C LEU A 117 5.80 17.12 -16.28
N MET A 118 6.22 16.61 -17.44
CA MET A 118 7.02 17.38 -18.38
C MET A 118 6.24 18.55 -19.00
N THR A 119 4.93 18.40 -19.14
CA THR A 119 4.08 19.50 -19.62
C THR A 119 3.94 20.58 -18.55
N LEU A 120 3.74 20.19 -17.29
CA LEU A 120 3.63 21.10 -16.16
C LEU A 120 4.92 21.91 -15.94
N THR A 121 6.09 21.30 -16.12
CA THR A 121 7.40 21.97 -15.90
C THR A 121 7.83 22.91 -17.03
N LYS A 122 7.10 22.95 -18.15
CA LYS A 122 7.38 23.87 -19.25
C LYS A 122 6.78 25.27 -19.06
N TYR A 123 5.95 25.44 -18.05
CA TYR A 123 5.32 26.70 -17.64
C TYR A 123 5.85 27.15 -16.28
#